data_62e8378d1ef34140e66c274c076b3fd6
#
_entry.id   62e8378d1ef34140e66c274c076b3fd6
#
_cell.length_a   1.000
_cell.length_b   1.000
_cell.length_c   1.000
_cell.angle_alpha   90.00
_cell.angle_beta   90.00
_cell.angle_gamma   90.00
#
_symmetry.space_group_name_H-M   'P 1'
#
loop_
_entity.id
_entity.type
_entity.pdbx_description
1 polymer ?
#
loop_
_entity_poly.entity_id
_entity_poly.type
_entity_poly.pdbx_seq_one_letter_code
_entity_poly.pdbx_strand_id
1 'polypeptide(L)'
;MSLSAVEIVPSQDETMSHPEPGLRRQVMSYSPGMMLVRHRMQKGWVGARHSHPHEQMVYIVSGHLTLQHPGGVIEATTGDSFLLPGNVEHQASAQEDSEVLDIFTPYREDYA
;
A
#
# COMPACT_ATOMS: atom_id res chain seq x y z
N MET A 1 -12.36 -30.93 6.94
CA MET A 1 -11.58 -30.23 5.91
C MET A 1 -12.46 -29.22 5.20
N SER A 2 -11.99 -28.03 5.06
CA SER A 2 -12.68 -27.06 4.22
C SER A 2 -12.48 -27.42 2.76
N LEU A 3 -13.55 -27.43 1.98
CA LEU A 3 -13.52 -27.62 0.54
C LEU A 3 -13.41 -26.30 -0.20
N SER A 4 -13.53 -25.19 0.52
CA SER A 4 -13.42 -23.85 -0.05
C SER A 4 -12.07 -23.27 0.30
N ALA A 5 -11.35 -22.78 -0.71
CA ALA A 5 -10.12 -22.00 -0.53
C ALA A 5 -10.41 -20.50 -0.41
N VAL A 6 -11.68 -20.11 -0.42
CA VAL A 6 -12.07 -18.70 -0.33
C VAL A 6 -12.35 -18.34 1.12
N GLU A 7 -11.60 -17.36 1.62
CA GLU A 7 -11.75 -16.84 2.97
C GLU A 7 -11.91 -15.34 2.93
N ILE A 8 -12.69 -14.80 3.85
CA ILE A 8 -12.87 -13.37 4.00
C ILE A 8 -11.85 -12.80 5.00
N VAL A 9 -11.26 -11.68 4.66
CA VAL A 9 -10.47 -10.88 5.61
C VAL A 9 -11.21 -9.56 5.80
N PRO A 10 -11.88 -9.37 6.95
CA PRO A 10 -12.64 -8.15 7.17
C PRO A 10 -11.73 -6.96 7.46
N SER A 11 -12.22 -5.78 7.13
CA SER A 11 -11.56 -4.52 7.51
C SER A 11 -11.62 -4.36 9.03
N GLN A 12 -10.47 -4.13 9.68
CA GLN A 12 -10.35 -4.04 11.13
C GLN A 12 -9.43 -2.88 11.52
N ASP A 13 -10.01 -1.71 11.70
CA ASP A 13 -9.24 -0.51 12.00
C ASP A 13 -8.53 -0.59 13.35
N GLU A 14 -9.18 -1.16 14.37
CA GLU A 14 -8.60 -1.25 15.71
C GLU A 14 -7.36 -2.16 15.76
N THR A 15 -7.22 -3.07 14.82
CA THR A 15 -6.10 -4.02 14.79
C THR A 15 -5.04 -3.67 13.77
N MET A 16 -5.13 -2.51 13.13
CA MET A 16 -4.09 -2.06 12.22
C MET A 16 -2.77 -1.89 12.96
N SER A 17 -1.68 -2.36 12.38
CA SER A 17 -0.35 -2.13 12.92
C SER A 17 0.07 -0.67 12.68
N HIS A 18 1.07 -0.22 13.45
CA HIS A 18 1.64 1.11 13.35
C HIS A 18 3.14 0.98 13.05
N PRO A 19 3.53 0.72 11.79
CA PRO A 19 4.93 0.48 11.46
C PRO A 19 5.84 1.68 11.75
N GLU A 20 5.29 2.87 11.66
CA GLU A 20 6.00 4.12 11.94
C GLU A 20 4.99 5.23 12.25
N PRO A 21 5.42 6.38 12.82
CA PRO A 21 4.50 7.49 13.11
C PRO A 21 3.76 7.95 11.86
N GLY A 22 2.43 8.07 11.98
CA GLY A 22 1.58 8.53 10.89
C GLY A 22 1.19 7.47 9.87
N LEU A 23 1.65 6.23 10.03
CA LEU A 23 1.32 5.14 9.12
C LEU A 23 0.66 3.99 9.86
N ARG A 24 -0.46 3.51 9.33
CA ARG A 24 -1.16 2.32 9.82
C ARG A 24 -1.29 1.33 8.67
N ARG A 25 -1.23 0.04 8.99
CA ARG A 25 -1.24 -1.04 8.00
C ARG A 25 -2.16 -2.17 8.42
N GLN A 26 -2.93 -2.68 7.48
CA GLN A 26 -3.59 -3.98 7.60
C GLN A 26 -3.29 -4.81 6.36
N VAL A 27 -2.70 -5.98 6.56
CA VAL A 27 -2.58 -6.97 5.50
C VAL A 27 -3.95 -7.61 5.29
N MET A 28 -4.44 -7.54 4.08
CA MET A 28 -5.71 -8.13 3.68
C MET A 28 -5.48 -9.54 3.12
N SER A 29 -6.23 -9.96 2.12
CA SER A 29 -6.06 -11.28 1.51
C SER A 29 -4.75 -11.38 0.75
N TYR A 30 -4.12 -12.55 0.81
CA TYR A 30 -2.92 -12.81 0.02
C TYR A 30 -2.69 -14.29 -0.22
N SER A 31 -1.89 -14.57 -1.20
CA SER A 31 -1.30 -15.87 -1.51
C SER A 31 0.16 -15.62 -1.89
N PRO A 32 0.97 -16.68 -2.14
CA PRO A 32 2.35 -16.44 -2.60
C PRO A 32 2.45 -15.57 -3.85
N GLY A 33 1.42 -15.54 -4.69
CA GLY A 33 1.45 -14.81 -5.95
C GLY A 33 1.05 -13.34 -5.84
N MET A 34 0.26 -12.96 -4.83
CA MET A 34 -0.23 -11.59 -4.72
C MET A 34 -0.72 -11.27 -3.30
N MET A 35 -0.71 -9.99 -2.96
CA MET A 35 -1.13 -9.52 -1.64
C MET A 35 -1.83 -8.19 -1.75
N LEU A 36 -2.94 -8.06 -1.03
CA LEU A 36 -3.62 -6.77 -0.85
C LEU A 36 -3.28 -6.21 0.54
N VAL A 37 -2.84 -4.97 0.58
CA VAL A 37 -2.53 -4.27 1.83
C VAL A 37 -3.29 -2.95 1.87
N ARG A 38 -3.88 -2.66 3.02
CA ARG A 38 -4.54 -1.39 3.26
C ARG A 38 -3.66 -0.54 4.16
N HIS A 39 -3.34 0.68 3.70
CA HIS A 39 -2.58 1.65 4.49
C HIS A 39 -3.41 2.89 4.73
N ARG A 40 -3.28 3.44 5.93
CA ARG A 40 -3.76 4.78 6.27
C ARG A 40 -2.57 5.63 6.66
N MET A 41 -2.51 6.83 6.12
CA MET A 41 -1.46 7.80 6.38
C MET A 41 -2.07 9.09 6.90
N GLN A 42 -1.46 9.67 7.94
CA GLN A 42 -1.82 11.01 8.40
C GLN A 42 -1.19 12.04 7.49
N LYS A 43 -1.87 13.18 7.34
CA LYS A 43 -1.30 14.34 6.66
C LYS A 43 0.08 14.65 7.21
N GLY A 44 1.05 14.82 6.31
CA GLY A 44 2.44 15.09 6.67
C GLY A 44 3.32 13.86 6.80
N TRP A 45 2.75 12.65 6.71
CA TRP A 45 3.56 11.44 6.69
C TRP A 45 4.46 11.42 5.46
N VAL A 46 5.74 11.07 5.67
CA VAL A 46 6.73 10.88 4.61
C VAL A 46 7.38 9.53 4.81
N GLY A 47 7.23 8.64 3.83
CA GLY A 47 7.86 7.33 3.83
C GLY A 47 9.33 7.41 3.45
N ALA A 48 10.08 6.37 3.77
CA ALA A 48 11.46 6.25 3.32
C ALA A 48 11.53 6.01 1.82
N ARG A 49 12.56 6.57 1.17
CA ARG A 49 12.87 6.23 -0.22
C ARG A 49 13.38 4.79 -0.25
N HIS A 50 12.78 3.97 -1.10
CA HIS A 50 13.14 2.55 -1.19
C HIS A 50 12.79 1.97 -2.55
N SER A 51 13.24 0.74 -2.79
CA SER A 51 12.83 -0.09 -3.90
C SER A 51 12.65 -1.52 -3.44
N HIS A 52 11.91 -2.30 -4.18
CA HIS A 52 11.69 -3.72 -3.93
C HIS A 52 11.43 -4.44 -5.26
N PRO A 53 11.70 -5.74 -5.33
CA PRO A 53 11.50 -6.48 -6.59
C PRO A 53 10.02 -6.65 -6.96
N HIS A 54 9.11 -6.48 -6.02
CA HIS A 54 7.68 -6.63 -6.23
C HIS A 54 7.14 -5.56 -7.20
N GLU A 55 6.25 -5.95 -8.09
CA GLU A 55 5.39 -5.01 -8.78
C GLU A 55 4.31 -4.55 -7.80
N GLN A 56 3.97 -3.28 -7.81
CA GLN A 56 3.02 -2.71 -6.87
C GLN A 56 2.03 -1.83 -7.60
N MET A 57 0.74 -2.11 -7.39
CA MET A 57 -0.34 -1.25 -7.85
C MET A 57 -0.93 -0.53 -6.67
N VAL A 58 -1.17 0.77 -6.81
CA VAL A 58 -1.72 1.61 -5.75
C VAL A 58 -3.03 2.21 -6.21
N TYR A 59 -4.06 2.09 -5.37
CA TYR A 59 -5.36 2.74 -5.58
C TYR A 59 -5.64 3.68 -4.42
N ILE A 60 -5.96 4.93 -4.72
CA ILE A 60 -6.27 5.94 -3.70
C ILE A 60 -7.75 5.85 -3.34
N VAL A 61 -8.05 5.31 -2.15
CA VAL A 61 -9.43 5.24 -1.64
C VAL A 61 -9.90 6.64 -1.27
N SER A 62 -9.05 7.39 -0.59
CA SER A 62 -9.33 8.78 -0.20
C SER A 62 -8.03 9.52 0.07
N GLY A 63 -8.03 10.82 -0.14
CA GLY A 63 -6.93 11.70 0.21
C GLY A 63 -6.07 12.13 -0.98
N HIS A 64 -4.79 12.37 -0.69
CA HIS A 64 -3.84 12.91 -1.67
C HIS A 64 -2.44 12.42 -1.34
N LEU A 65 -1.87 11.64 -2.24
CA LEU A 65 -0.53 11.08 -2.12
C LEU A 65 0.38 11.69 -3.20
N THR A 66 1.57 12.10 -2.77
CA THR A 66 2.65 12.49 -3.68
C THR A 66 3.61 11.33 -3.79
N LEU A 67 3.97 10.95 -5.01
CA LEU A 67 4.96 9.91 -5.25
C LEU A 67 6.13 10.47 -6.06
N GLN A 68 7.33 10.38 -5.50
CA GLN A 68 8.57 10.68 -6.19
C GLN A 68 9.18 9.41 -6.77
N HIS A 69 9.63 9.48 -8.01
CA HIS A 69 10.28 8.37 -8.72
C HIS A 69 11.30 8.94 -9.71
N PRO A 70 12.16 8.11 -10.33
CA PRO A 70 13.20 8.64 -11.23
C PRO A 70 12.68 9.46 -12.40
N GLY A 71 11.47 9.19 -12.87
CA GLY A 71 10.84 9.94 -13.96
C GLY A 71 10.22 11.27 -13.52
N GLY A 72 10.19 11.59 -12.22
CA GLY A 72 9.60 12.83 -11.71
C GLY A 72 8.70 12.62 -10.50
N VAL A 73 7.67 13.44 -10.40
CA VAL A 73 6.72 13.44 -9.29
C VAL A 73 5.32 13.28 -9.84
N ILE A 74 4.52 12.41 -9.22
CA ILE A 74 3.09 12.31 -9.52
C ILE A 74 2.27 12.67 -8.29
N GLU A 75 1.10 13.27 -8.53
CA GLU A 75 0.11 13.58 -7.50
C GLU A 75 -1.09 12.70 -7.76
N ALA A 76 -1.48 11.87 -6.80
CA ALA A 76 -2.62 10.98 -6.91
C ALA A 76 -3.67 11.32 -5.85
N THR A 77 -4.91 11.51 -6.29
CA THR A 77 -6.03 11.83 -5.40
C THR A 77 -7.10 10.75 -5.46
N THR A 78 -8.15 10.91 -4.66
CA THR A 78 -9.23 9.92 -4.53
C THR A 78 -9.68 9.37 -5.89
N GLY A 79 -9.66 8.05 -6.03
CA GLY A 79 -10.07 7.35 -7.24
C GLY A 79 -8.96 7.11 -8.26
N ASP A 80 -7.79 7.71 -8.07
CA ASP A 80 -6.65 7.51 -8.97
C ASP A 80 -5.91 6.21 -8.65
N SER A 81 -5.22 5.69 -9.65
CA SER A 81 -4.32 4.55 -9.46
C SER A 81 -3.02 4.75 -10.22
N PHE A 82 -1.97 4.09 -9.76
CA PHE A 82 -0.71 4.03 -10.48
C PHE A 82 -0.01 2.68 -10.24
N LEU A 83 0.91 2.35 -11.13
CA LEU A 83 1.68 1.12 -11.08
C LEU A 83 3.16 1.45 -10.87
N LEU A 84 3.79 0.79 -9.91
CA LEU A 84 5.22 0.83 -9.68
C LEU A 84 5.84 -0.47 -10.20
N PRO A 85 6.59 -0.43 -11.30
CA PRO A 85 7.34 -1.60 -11.75
C PRO A 85 8.34 -2.07 -10.69
N GLY A 86 8.66 -3.34 -10.70
CA GLY A 86 9.67 -3.89 -9.78
C GLY A 86 10.99 -3.14 -9.86
N ASN A 87 11.63 -2.97 -8.72
CA ASN A 87 12.95 -2.33 -8.54
C ASN A 87 13.02 -0.83 -8.87
N VAL A 88 11.90 -0.19 -9.14
CA VAL A 88 11.86 1.27 -9.32
C VAL A 88 11.88 1.93 -7.95
N GLU A 89 12.90 2.78 -7.72
CA GLU A 89 13.01 3.54 -6.48
C GLU A 89 11.87 4.55 -6.38
N HIS A 90 11.26 4.64 -5.21
CA HIS A 90 10.14 5.54 -5.00
C HIS A 90 10.06 6.01 -3.55
N GLN A 91 9.37 7.13 -3.36
CA GLN A 91 9.09 7.69 -2.04
C GLN A 91 7.71 8.31 -2.05
N ALA A 92 6.87 7.90 -1.11
CA ALA A 92 5.52 8.42 -0.97
C ALA A 92 5.43 9.40 0.20
N SER A 93 4.54 10.37 0.07
CA SER A 93 4.17 11.27 1.17
C SER A 93 2.69 11.62 1.09
N ALA A 94 2.06 11.84 2.25
CA ALA A 94 0.65 12.16 2.33
C ALA A 94 0.44 13.67 2.50
N GLN A 95 -0.23 14.29 1.54
CA GLN A 95 -0.56 15.72 1.58
C GLN A 95 -1.83 15.99 2.39
N GLU A 96 -2.63 14.96 2.58
CA GLU A 96 -3.84 14.95 3.40
C GLU A 96 -3.93 13.60 4.10
N ASP A 97 -4.81 13.46 5.09
CA ASP A 97 -5.14 12.14 5.62
C ASP A 97 -5.61 11.27 4.46
N SER A 98 -4.98 10.11 4.29
CA SER A 98 -5.17 9.28 3.11
C SER A 98 -5.37 7.83 3.47
N GLU A 99 -6.11 7.13 2.62
CA GLU A 99 -6.21 5.69 2.65
C GLU A 99 -5.92 5.16 1.26
N VAL A 100 -5.06 4.14 1.17
CA VAL A 100 -4.72 3.51 -0.09
C VAL A 100 -4.83 2.00 0.01
N LEU A 101 -5.04 1.37 -1.13
CA LEU A 101 -4.90 -0.08 -1.30
C LEU A 101 -3.66 -0.32 -2.14
N ASP A 102 -2.77 -1.17 -1.62
CA ASP A 102 -1.56 -1.60 -2.32
C ASP A 102 -1.71 -3.06 -2.70
N ILE A 103 -1.47 -3.38 -3.97
CA ILE A 103 -1.47 -4.76 -4.47
C ILE A 103 -0.05 -5.09 -4.90
N PHE A 104 0.52 -6.14 -4.28
CA PHE A 104 1.88 -6.61 -4.57
C PHE A 104 1.86 -7.93 -5.30
N THR A 105 2.75 -8.10 -6.26
CA THR A 105 3.03 -9.38 -6.93
C THR A 105 4.54 -9.58 -7.02
N PRO A 106 5.09 -10.67 -6.44
CA PRO A 106 4.47 -11.60 -5.51
C PRO A 106 4.16 -10.93 -4.15
N TYR A 107 3.71 -11.72 -3.17
CA TYR A 107 3.41 -11.16 -1.85
C TYR A 107 4.65 -10.62 -1.13
N ARG A 108 4.43 -9.70 -0.19
CA ARG A 108 5.48 -9.15 0.68
C ARG A 108 5.65 -10.05 1.89
N GLU A 109 6.70 -10.88 1.92
CA GLU A 109 6.98 -11.74 3.06
C GLU A 109 7.21 -10.94 4.34
N ASP A 110 7.80 -9.76 4.22
CA ASP A 110 8.07 -8.87 5.34
C ASP A 110 6.80 -8.26 5.95
N TYR A 111 5.68 -8.31 5.24
CA TYR A 111 4.39 -7.87 5.76
C TYR A 111 3.55 -9.04 6.30
N ALA A 112 3.74 -10.22 5.77
CA ALA A 112 2.95 -11.40 6.11
C ALA A 112 3.24 -11.94 7.52
#